data_c067cd497dc1be2b775ec0b8b1f93c3c
#
_entry.id   c067cd497dc1be2b775ec0b8b1f93c3c
#
_cell.length_a   1.000
_cell.length_b   1.000
_cell.length_c   1.000
_cell.angle_alpha   90.00
_cell.angle_beta   90.00
_cell.angle_gamma   90.00
#
_symmetry.space_group_name_H-M   'P 1'
#
loop_
_entity.id
_entity.type
_entity.pdbx_description
1 polymer ?
#
loop_
_entity_poly.entity_id
_entity_poly.type
_entity_poly.pdbx_seq_one_letter_code
_entity_poly.pdbx_strand_id
1 'polypeptide(L)'
;GGGVAASSLGVPDLGITTLSDVLEDAKRITQTTSLPLLVDVDTGWGEALDIARCVRDMTNSGVAAIHIEDQVSQKRCGHRPNKAIVSTSEMLDRIKAAVDAKTDSNFVIMARTDALALEGIQSAVDKATAFAEAGADMIFPEALNTIEQYREFSDSLNVPILANITEFGQTPLFSKEELSEAGVDMVLYPLSAFRAMSKAALNVYQHILEDGHQNNVLESMQTREELYDFLNYHQYEMQLDELINKENK
;
A
#
# COMPACT_ATOMS: atom_id res chain seq x y z
N GLY A 1 -5.91 -2.73 1.36
CA GLY A 1 -6.71 -1.67 0.88
C GLY A 1 -7.07 -1.62 -0.57
N GLY A 2 -7.12 -0.38 -1.10
CA GLY A 2 -7.64 -0.09 -2.44
C GLY A 2 -6.97 -0.83 -3.59
N GLY A 3 -5.68 -1.16 -3.46
CA GLY A 3 -4.95 -1.93 -4.46
C GLY A 3 -5.54 -3.32 -4.66
N VAL A 4 -5.68 -4.10 -3.59
CA VAL A 4 -6.27 -5.45 -3.63
C VAL A 4 -7.73 -5.39 -4.05
N ALA A 5 -8.52 -4.44 -3.52
CA ALA A 5 -9.90 -4.25 -3.89
C ALA A 5 -10.07 -4.10 -5.41
N ALA A 6 -9.32 -3.20 -6.03
CA ALA A 6 -9.46 -2.89 -7.46
C ALA A 6 -8.81 -3.96 -8.36
N SER A 7 -7.59 -4.44 -8.02
CA SER A 7 -6.81 -5.29 -8.93
C SER A 7 -7.15 -6.77 -8.82
N SER A 8 -7.38 -7.28 -7.62
CA SER A 8 -7.59 -8.72 -7.40
C SER A 8 -9.06 -9.10 -7.31
N LEU A 9 -9.90 -8.22 -6.74
CA LEU A 9 -11.30 -8.52 -6.47
C LEU A 9 -12.28 -7.79 -7.41
N GLY A 10 -11.86 -6.71 -8.08
CA GLY A 10 -12.73 -5.91 -8.94
C GLY A 10 -13.85 -5.18 -8.18
N VAL A 11 -13.60 -4.81 -6.92
CA VAL A 11 -14.55 -4.08 -6.07
C VAL A 11 -14.03 -2.68 -5.72
N PRO A 12 -14.90 -1.73 -5.35
CA PRO A 12 -14.47 -0.40 -4.96
C PRO A 12 -13.77 -0.42 -3.59
N ASP A 13 -12.88 0.57 -3.39
CA ASP A 13 -12.14 0.81 -2.14
C ASP A 13 -13.04 1.48 -1.08
N LEU A 14 -13.89 0.69 -0.43
CA LEU A 14 -14.88 1.12 0.57
C LEU A 14 -14.91 0.21 1.81
N GLY A 15 -13.77 -0.39 2.17
CA GLY A 15 -13.69 -1.29 3.32
C GLY A 15 -14.42 -2.63 3.10
N ILE A 16 -14.54 -3.07 1.85
CA ILE A 16 -15.22 -4.33 1.48
C ILE A 16 -14.28 -5.53 1.61
N THR A 17 -12.98 -5.32 1.42
CA THR A 17 -11.97 -6.37 1.52
C THR A 17 -11.86 -6.93 2.94
N THR A 18 -11.54 -8.21 3.04
CA THR A 18 -11.28 -8.88 4.32
C THR A 18 -9.78 -9.03 4.56
N LEU A 19 -9.39 -9.34 5.80
CA LEU A 19 -8.01 -9.72 6.14
C LEU A 19 -7.52 -10.87 5.23
N SER A 20 -8.36 -11.87 4.99
CA SER A 20 -7.98 -13.04 4.18
C SER A 20 -7.68 -12.67 2.73
N ASP A 21 -8.45 -11.76 2.13
CA ASP A 21 -8.24 -11.30 0.76
C ASP A 21 -6.87 -10.61 0.62
N VAL A 22 -6.57 -9.69 1.54
CA VAL A 22 -5.31 -8.93 1.51
C VAL A 22 -4.11 -9.81 1.86
N LEU A 23 -4.28 -10.73 2.80
CA LEU A 23 -3.24 -11.67 3.23
C LEU A 23 -2.84 -12.64 2.11
N GLU A 24 -3.79 -13.07 1.28
CA GLU A 24 -3.49 -13.94 0.12
C GLU A 24 -2.57 -13.23 -0.88
N ASP A 25 -2.88 -11.98 -1.25
CA ASP A 25 -2.03 -11.20 -2.14
C ASP A 25 -0.68 -10.86 -1.51
N ALA A 26 -0.65 -10.51 -0.22
CA ALA A 26 0.59 -10.26 0.51
C ALA A 26 1.53 -11.48 0.46
N LYS A 27 1.01 -12.69 0.70
CA LYS A 27 1.79 -13.95 0.59
C LYS A 27 2.34 -14.17 -0.82
N ARG A 28 1.53 -13.93 -1.86
CA ARG A 28 1.99 -14.05 -3.26
C ARG A 28 3.14 -13.11 -3.54
N ILE A 29 3.06 -11.86 -3.08
CA ILE A 29 4.10 -10.84 -3.30
C ILE A 29 5.39 -11.21 -2.54
N THR A 30 5.30 -11.51 -1.24
CA THR A 30 6.49 -11.83 -0.42
C THR A 30 7.23 -13.08 -0.88
N GLN A 31 6.57 -13.99 -1.60
CA GLN A 31 7.20 -15.18 -2.19
C GLN A 31 7.98 -14.89 -3.48
N THR A 32 7.75 -13.73 -4.12
CA THR A 32 8.36 -13.40 -5.42
C THR A 32 9.51 -12.40 -5.31
N THR A 33 9.69 -11.75 -4.18
CA THR A 33 10.72 -10.72 -3.98
C THR A 33 11.25 -10.74 -2.55
N SER A 34 12.51 -10.33 -2.37
CA SER A 34 13.12 -10.07 -1.07
C SER A 34 12.96 -8.62 -0.60
N LEU A 35 12.33 -7.76 -1.40
CA LEU A 35 12.08 -6.38 -1.00
C LEU A 35 11.06 -6.35 0.16
N PRO A 36 11.24 -5.45 1.14
CA PRO A 36 10.29 -5.32 2.23
C PRO A 36 8.94 -4.81 1.72
N LEU A 37 7.87 -5.50 2.13
CA LEU A 37 6.51 -5.16 1.76
C LEU A 37 5.81 -4.39 2.88
N LEU A 38 5.30 -3.18 2.57
CA LEU A 38 4.36 -2.43 3.39
C LEU A 38 2.94 -2.68 2.90
N VAL A 39 2.04 -3.10 3.79
CA VAL A 39 0.65 -3.44 3.46
C VAL A 39 -0.34 -2.46 4.10
N ASP A 40 -1.27 -1.96 3.29
CA ASP A 40 -2.46 -1.24 3.75
C ASP A 40 -3.46 -2.21 4.38
N VAL A 41 -3.70 -2.06 5.67
CA VAL A 41 -4.66 -2.88 6.42
C VAL A 41 -5.96 -2.15 6.78
N ASP A 42 -6.24 -1.04 6.08
CA ASP A 42 -7.40 -0.20 6.33
C ASP A 42 -7.51 0.15 7.84
N THR A 43 -8.60 -0.21 8.50
CA THR A 43 -8.80 0.03 9.94
C THR A 43 -8.48 -1.21 10.81
N GLY A 44 -7.87 -2.26 10.23
CA GLY A 44 -7.49 -3.48 10.94
C GLY A 44 -8.56 -4.59 10.98
N TRP A 45 -9.66 -4.42 10.24
CA TRP A 45 -10.78 -5.38 10.08
C TRP A 45 -11.54 -5.74 11.35
N GLY A 46 -11.48 -4.91 12.38
CA GLY A 46 -12.23 -5.10 13.62
C GLY A 46 -11.60 -4.37 14.79
N GLU A 47 -11.83 -4.92 15.98
CA GLU A 47 -11.36 -4.38 17.25
C GLU A 47 -9.96 -4.90 17.62
N ALA A 48 -9.49 -4.62 18.83
CA ALA A 48 -8.12 -4.92 19.29
C ALA A 48 -7.65 -6.36 19.01
N LEU A 49 -8.51 -7.37 19.18
CA LEU A 49 -8.15 -8.78 18.92
C LEU A 49 -8.01 -9.08 17.43
N ASP A 50 -8.81 -8.45 16.58
CA ASP A 50 -8.71 -8.59 15.12
C ASP A 50 -7.44 -7.91 14.61
N ILE A 51 -7.12 -6.72 15.12
CA ILE A 51 -5.88 -5.99 14.82
C ILE A 51 -4.66 -6.82 15.26
N ALA A 52 -4.69 -7.37 16.47
CA ALA A 52 -3.61 -8.22 16.96
C ALA A 52 -3.43 -9.48 16.10
N ARG A 53 -4.51 -10.08 15.62
CA ARG A 53 -4.47 -11.19 14.67
C ARG A 53 -3.90 -10.74 13.33
N CYS A 54 -4.34 -9.61 12.80
CA CYS A 54 -3.84 -9.03 11.56
C CYS A 54 -2.31 -8.87 11.59
N VAL A 55 -1.75 -8.25 12.63
CA VAL A 55 -0.30 -8.06 12.78
C VAL A 55 0.45 -9.39 12.77
N ARG A 56 -0.03 -10.40 13.52
CA ARG A 56 0.60 -11.72 13.55
C ARG A 56 0.54 -12.43 12.20
N ASP A 57 -0.61 -12.42 11.55
CA ASP A 57 -0.81 -13.08 10.26
C ASP A 57 0.04 -12.40 9.15
N MET A 58 0.15 -11.06 9.15
CA MET A 58 1.02 -10.31 8.23
C MET A 58 2.50 -10.61 8.50
N THR A 59 2.95 -10.58 9.75
CA THR A 59 4.32 -10.95 10.12
C THR A 59 4.68 -12.37 9.66
N ASN A 60 3.80 -13.34 9.94
CA ASN A 60 4.01 -14.74 9.53
C ASN A 60 4.01 -14.94 8.00
N SER A 61 3.47 -13.97 7.26
CA SER A 61 3.45 -13.99 5.80
C SER A 61 4.64 -13.27 5.15
N GLY A 62 5.63 -12.84 5.95
CA GLY A 62 6.84 -12.16 5.47
C GLY A 62 6.64 -10.68 5.15
N VAL A 63 5.53 -10.09 5.56
CA VAL A 63 5.29 -8.64 5.46
C VAL A 63 6.21 -7.91 6.44
N ALA A 64 6.82 -6.82 6.00
CA ALA A 64 7.76 -6.03 6.80
C ALA A 64 7.07 -4.91 7.59
N ALA A 65 5.96 -4.40 7.08
CA ALA A 65 5.25 -3.26 7.65
C ALA A 65 3.76 -3.28 7.30
N ILE A 66 2.96 -2.69 8.18
CA ILE A 66 1.57 -2.36 7.88
C ILE A 66 1.31 -0.87 8.13
N HIS A 67 0.33 -0.29 7.43
CA HIS A 67 -0.27 0.96 7.89
C HIS A 67 -1.74 0.76 8.22
N ILE A 68 -2.15 1.34 9.35
CA ILE A 68 -3.51 1.31 9.89
C ILE A 68 -4.01 2.74 10.07
N GLU A 69 -5.27 3.02 9.72
CA GLU A 69 -5.82 4.36 9.65
C GLU A 69 -6.86 4.67 10.71
N ASP A 70 -7.03 5.97 11.00
CA ASP A 70 -8.01 6.50 11.95
C ASP A 70 -9.42 6.70 11.38
N GLN A 71 -9.72 6.21 10.18
CA GLN A 71 -11.08 6.25 9.66
C GLN A 71 -12.01 5.27 10.42
N VAL A 72 -13.33 5.52 10.29
CA VAL A 72 -14.35 4.54 10.70
C VAL A 72 -14.26 3.29 9.81
N SER A 73 -14.80 2.14 10.28
CA SER A 73 -14.69 0.86 9.57
C SER A 73 -15.27 0.90 8.15
N GLN A 74 -16.29 1.70 7.89
CA GLN A 74 -16.80 1.99 6.55
C GLN A 74 -16.00 3.13 5.90
N LYS A 75 -14.71 2.91 5.74
CA LYS A 75 -13.75 3.88 5.24
C LYS A 75 -14.00 4.28 3.79
N ARG A 76 -13.37 5.38 3.39
CA ARG A 76 -13.31 5.86 2.01
C ARG A 76 -11.87 6.09 1.59
N CYS A 77 -11.61 6.14 0.29
CA CYS A 77 -10.32 6.61 -0.20
C CYS A 77 -9.96 7.98 0.40
N GLY A 78 -8.73 8.16 0.85
CA GLY A 78 -8.26 9.36 1.56
C GLY A 78 -8.42 10.68 0.78
N HIS A 79 -8.49 10.61 -0.55
CA HIS A 79 -8.71 11.77 -1.43
C HIS A 79 -10.19 12.03 -1.76
N ARG A 80 -11.13 11.27 -1.19
CA ARG A 80 -12.58 11.44 -1.41
C ARG A 80 -13.23 12.25 -0.30
N PRO A 81 -14.33 12.98 -0.61
CA PRO A 81 -15.11 13.71 0.38
C PRO A 81 -15.88 12.78 1.33
N ASN A 82 -16.41 13.35 2.40
CA ASN A 82 -17.27 12.69 3.39
C ASN A 82 -16.58 11.52 4.11
N LYS A 83 -15.28 11.63 4.37
CA LYS A 83 -14.60 10.76 5.32
C LYS A 83 -15.11 11.00 6.74
N ALA A 84 -15.02 9.99 7.59
CA ALA A 84 -15.23 10.12 9.02
C ALA A 84 -14.08 9.41 9.74
N ILE A 85 -13.58 10.02 10.79
CA ILE A 85 -12.50 9.46 11.60
C ILE A 85 -13.02 9.15 13.00
N VAL A 86 -12.33 8.21 13.65
CA VAL A 86 -12.60 7.87 15.04
C VAL A 86 -11.93 8.87 15.99
N SER A 87 -12.26 8.80 17.28
CA SER A 87 -11.60 9.61 18.29
C SER A 87 -10.10 9.27 18.38
N THR A 88 -9.30 10.22 18.84
CA THR A 88 -7.87 9.98 19.12
C THR A 88 -7.69 8.79 20.06
N SER A 89 -8.50 8.68 21.12
CA SER A 89 -8.46 7.57 22.08
C SER A 89 -8.67 6.23 21.40
N GLU A 90 -9.65 6.11 20.51
CA GLU A 90 -9.91 4.85 19.79
C GLU A 90 -8.74 4.49 18.86
N MET A 91 -8.17 5.46 18.15
CA MET A 91 -7.00 5.19 17.31
C MET A 91 -5.78 4.79 18.15
N LEU A 92 -5.57 5.41 19.31
CA LEU A 92 -4.51 5.00 20.25
C LEU A 92 -4.68 3.54 20.71
N ASP A 93 -5.91 3.10 20.94
CA ASP A 93 -6.19 1.71 21.29
C ASP A 93 -5.88 0.75 20.13
N ARG A 94 -6.20 1.14 18.88
CA ARG A 94 -5.81 0.39 17.66
C ARG A 94 -4.29 0.26 17.55
N ILE A 95 -3.55 1.36 17.71
CA ILE A 95 -2.08 1.38 17.64
C ILE A 95 -1.48 0.50 18.72
N LYS A 96 -1.93 0.63 19.98
CA LYS A 96 -1.45 -0.21 21.09
C LYS A 96 -1.69 -1.68 20.83
N ALA A 97 -2.89 -2.05 20.35
CA ALA A 97 -3.21 -3.43 19.98
C ALA A 97 -2.27 -3.97 18.90
N ALA A 98 -1.91 -3.14 17.90
CA ALA A 98 -0.97 -3.51 16.85
C ALA A 98 0.46 -3.66 17.40
N VAL A 99 0.93 -2.72 18.20
CA VAL A 99 2.28 -2.71 18.79
C VAL A 99 2.47 -3.89 19.75
N ASP A 100 1.51 -4.15 20.64
CA ASP A 100 1.56 -5.26 21.60
C ASP A 100 1.51 -6.63 20.91
N ALA A 101 0.97 -6.71 19.69
CA ALA A 101 0.89 -7.94 18.93
C ALA A 101 2.17 -8.27 18.13
N LYS A 102 3.15 -7.38 18.05
CA LYS A 102 4.41 -7.61 17.33
C LYS A 102 5.14 -8.84 17.89
N THR A 103 5.51 -9.75 17.02
CA THR A 103 6.33 -10.94 17.33
C THR A 103 7.76 -10.80 16.79
N ASP A 104 7.97 -9.83 15.92
CA ASP A 104 9.27 -9.40 15.42
C ASP A 104 9.45 -7.90 15.72
N SER A 105 10.54 -7.56 16.42
CA SER A 105 10.86 -6.16 16.78
C SER A 105 11.11 -5.26 15.56
N ASN A 106 11.47 -5.84 14.42
CA ASN A 106 11.70 -5.10 13.17
C ASN A 106 10.41 -4.86 12.37
N PHE A 107 9.29 -5.50 12.74
CA PHE A 107 8.02 -5.28 12.07
C PHE A 107 7.54 -3.85 12.34
N VAL A 108 7.22 -3.10 11.30
CA VAL A 108 6.87 -1.68 11.39
C VAL A 108 5.36 -1.49 11.47
N ILE A 109 4.91 -0.74 12.46
CA ILE A 109 3.53 -0.24 12.56
C ILE A 109 3.52 1.24 12.15
N MET A 110 2.92 1.54 11.01
CA MET A 110 2.73 2.90 10.53
C MET A 110 1.31 3.36 10.84
N ALA A 111 1.14 4.46 11.55
CA ALA A 111 -0.16 5.05 11.81
C ALA A 111 -0.50 6.08 10.74
N ARG A 112 -1.66 5.91 10.10
CA ARG A 112 -2.20 6.89 9.15
C ARG A 112 -3.27 7.75 9.81
N THR A 113 -3.23 9.05 9.55
CA THR A 113 -4.30 9.98 9.93
C THR A 113 -4.91 10.68 8.73
N ASP A 114 -6.22 10.69 8.68
CA ASP A 114 -7.04 11.42 7.71
C ASP A 114 -7.58 12.75 8.29
N ALA A 115 -7.06 13.21 9.42
CA ALA A 115 -7.57 14.34 10.17
C ALA A 115 -7.43 15.69 9.46
N LEU A 116 -6.42 15.88 8.59
CA LEU A 116 -6.16 17.16 7.94
C LEU A 116 -7.41 17.74 7.27
N ALA A 117 -8.13 16.93 6.50
CA ALA A 117 -9.29 17.37 5.74
C ALA A 117 -10.52 17.69 6.61
N LEU A 118 -10.55 17.22 7.86
CA LEU A 118 -11.70 17.32 8.77
C LEU A 118 -11.46 18.30 9.91
N GLU A 119 -10.25 18.34 10.44
CA GLU A 119 -9.91 19.04 11.67
C GLU A 119 -8.79 20.08 11.48
N GLY A 120 -8.16 20.11 10.30
CA GLY A 120 -7.05 21.02 9.99
C GLY A 120 -5.68 20.51 10.44
N ILE A 121 -4.65 21.29 10.10
CA ILE A 121 -3.25 20.85 10.21
C ILE A 121 -2.82 20.64 11.67
N GLN A 122 -3.16 21.55 12.58
CA GLN A 122 -2.73 21.45 13.98
C GLN A 122 -3.26 20.18 14.64
N SER A 123 -4.56 19.88 14.46
CA SER A 123 -5.17 18.65 15.00
C SER A 123 -4.54 17.40 14.39
N ALA A 124 -4.24 17.43 13.10
CA ALA A 124 -3.60 16.30 12.42
C ALA A 124 -2.18 16.04 12.95
N VAL A 125 -1.39 17.08 13.19
CA VAL A 125 -0.05 17.00 13.80
C VAL A 125 -0.13 16.53 15.26
N ASP A 126 -1.06 17.06 16.05
CA ASP A 126 -1.24 16.65 17.45
C ASP A 126 -1.61 15.16 17.55
N LYS A 127 -2.51 14.68 16.67
CA LYS A 127 -2.85 13.24 16.56
C LYS A 127 -1.66 12.39 16.16
N ALA A 128 -0.92 12.79 15.13
CA ALA A 128 0.26 12.08 14.66
C ALA A 128 1.32 11.96 15.76
N THR A 129 1.52 13.02 16.54
CA THR A 129 2.42 13.02 17.70
C THR A 129 1.95 12.01 18.75
N ALA A 130 0.67 12.03 19.10
CA ALA A 130 0.12 11.07 20.04
C ALA A 130 0.22 9.60 19.54
N PHE A 131 0.09 9.39 18.22
CA PHE A 131 0.25 8.06 17.60
C PHE A 131 1.68 7.55 17.69
N ALA A 132 2.66 8.43 17.43
CA ALA A 132 4.08 8.11 17.61
C ALA A 132 4.42 7.80 19.09
N GLU A 133 3.91 8.60 20.03
CA GLU A 133 4.07 8.36 21.47
C GLU A 133 3.41 7.04 21.92
N ALA A 134 2.36 6.59 21.25
CA ALA A 134 1.69 5.31 21.52
C ALA A 134 2.46 4.10 20.94
N GLY A 135 3.56 4.34 20.20
CA GLY A 135 4.46 3.31 19.70
C GLY A 135 4.35 3.07 18.19
N ALA A 136 3.67 3.93 17.43
CA ALA A 136 3.76 3.87 15.97
C ALA A 136 5.20 4.17 15.53
N ASP A 137 5.76 3.29 14.70
CA ASP A 137 7.14 3.41 14.21
C ASP A 137 7.29 4.46 13.11
N MET A 138 6.21 4.76 12.38
CA MET A 138 6.14 5.73 11.28
C MET A 138 4.76 6.39 11.22
N ILE A 139 4.67 7.54 10.56
CA ILE A 139 3.40 8.27 10.34
C ILE A 139 3.12 8.45 8.86
N PHE A 140 1.86 8.28 8.49
CA PHE A 140 1.31 8.54 7.17
C PHE A 140 0.23 9.63 7.26
N PRO A 141 0.58 10.90 7.05
CA PRO A 141 -0.38 11.98 6.99
C PRO A 141 -1.06 12.00 5.61
N GLU A 142 -2.37 11.81 5.56
CA GLU A 142 -3.11 11.68 4.30
C GLU A 142 -3.51 13.05 3.73
N ALA A 143 -3.42 13.16 2.40
CA ALA A 143 -3.94 14.26 1.60
C ALA A 143 -3.40 15.65 1.97
N LEU A 144 -2.11 15.74 2.31
CA LEU A 144 -1.42 17.02 2.45
C LEU A 144 -1.39 17.75 1.10
N ASN A 145 -1.56 19.08 1.12
CA ASN A 145 -1.75 19.88 -0.09
C ASN A 145 -0.54 20.77 -0.43
N THR A 146 0.35 21.01 0.53
CA THR A 146 1.52 21.86 0.35
C THR A 146 2.78 21.24 0.96
N ILE A 147 3.94 21.68 0.49
CA ILE A 147 5.25 21.26 1.02
C ILE A 147 5.44 21.71 2.47
N GLU A 148 4.89 22.87 2.83
CA GLU A 148 4.95 23.41 4.19
C GLU A 148 4.25 22.51 5.18
N GLN A 149 3.14 21.88 4.79
CA GLN A 149 2.45 20.91 5.64
C GLN A 149 3.32 19.67 5.90
N TYR A 150 4.08 19.17 4.91
CA TYR A 150 5.04 18.08 5.14
C TYR A 150 6.15 18.50 6.10
N ARG A 151 6.69 19.72 5.98
CA ARG A 151 7.68 20.24 6.94
C ARG A 151 7.11 20.34 8.35
N GLU A 152 5.87 20.81 8.51
CA GLU A 152 5.22 20.91 9.81
C GLU A 152 5.11 19.55 10.51
N PHE A 153 4.75 18.49 9.77
CA PHE A 153 4.77 17.14 10.29
C PHE A 153 6.19 16.67 10.62
N SER A 154 7.16 16.84 9.72
CA SER A 154 8.54 16.42 9.92
C SER A 154 9.19 17.11 11.10
N ASP A 155 8.99 18.42 11.26
CA ASP A 155 9.55 19.22 12.37
C ASP A 155 8.92 18.86 13.73
N SER A 156 7.70 18.33 13.73
CA SER A 156 6.95 17.98 14.94
C SER A 156 7.15 16.54 15.41
N LEU A 157 7.63 15.66 14.55
CA LEU A 157 7.73 14.23 14.80
C LEU A 157 9.17 13.75 14.89
N ASN A 158 9.42 12.74 15.74
CA ASN A 158 10.71 12.05 15.85
C ASN A 158 10.72 10.68 15.14
N VAL A 159 9.72 10.41 14.31
CA VAL A 159 9.56 9.17 13.53
C VAL A 159 9.45 9.51 12.06
N PRO A 160 9.87 8.60 11.16
CA PRO A 160 9.77 8.82 9.72
C PRO A 160 8.35 9.08 9.25
N ILE A 161 8.22 9.88 8.18
CA ILE A 161 6.92 10.18 7.55
C ILE A 161 6.86 9.70 6.11
N LEU A 162 5.66 9.24 5.70
CA LEU A 162 5.36 8.83 4.33
C LEU A 162 4.51 9.90 3.63
N ALA A 163 4.89 10.27 2.41
CA ALA A 163 4.06 11.08 1.52
C ALA A 163 3.34 10.21 0.49
N ASN A 164 2.02 10.37 0.37
CA ASN A 164 1.19 9.69 -0.61
C ASN A 164 1.00 10.57 -1.86
N ILE A 165 1.67 10.24 -2.96
CA ILE A 165 1.66 10.98 -4.22
C ILE A 165 0.85 10.20 -5.25
N THR A 166 -0.46 10.37 -5.23
CA THR A 166 -1.39 9.69 -6.14
C THR A 166 -1.88 10.61 -7.25
N GLU A 167 -1.92 10.11 -8.47
CA GLU A 167 -2.51 10.83 -9.59
C GLU A 167 -4.02 11.04 -9.35
N PHE A 168 -4.53 12.19 -9.81
CA PHE A 168 -5.94 12.58 -9.70
C PHE A 168 -6.46 12.72 -8.26
N GLY A 169 -5.54 12.81 -7.28
CA GLY A 169 -5.84 13.07 -5.88
C GLY A 169 -5.92 14.56 -5.55
N GLN A 170 -5.94 14.88 -4.25
CA GLN A 170 -5.91 16.27 -3.75
C GLN A 170 -4.50 16.81 -3.58
N THR A 171 -3.52 15.92 -3.34
CA THR A 171 -2.11 16.29 -3.18
C THR A 171 -1.49 16.58 -4.53
N PRO A 172 -0.79 17.73 -4.73
CA PRO A 172 0.01 17.96 -5.92
C PRO A 172 1.09 16.89 -6.10
N LEU A 173 1.48 16.64 -7.35
CA LEU A 173 2.50 15.64 -7.68
C LEU A 173 3.91 16.22 -7.41
N PHE A 174 4.25 16.40 -6.15
CA PHE A 174 5.58 16.82 -5.74
C PHE A 174 6.63 15.78 -6.15
N SER A 175 7.82 16.26 -6.51
CA SER A 175 8.96 15.40 -6.76
C SER A 175 9.52 14.81 -5.46
N LYS A 176 10.27 13.71 -5.58
CA LYS A 176 10.92 13.11 -4.40
C LYS A 176 11.96 14.05 -3.80
N GLU A 177 12.57 14.93 -4.62
CA GLU A 177 13.53 15.94 -4.19
C GLU A 177 12.84 16.99 -3.30
N GLU A 178 11.71 17.56 -3.73
CA GLU A 178 10.92 18.53 -2.95
C GLU A 178 10.46 17.92 -1.63
N LEU A 179 9.99 16.66 -1.66
CA LEU A 179 9.54 15.93 -0.47
C LEU A 179 10.69 15.64 0.49
N SER A 180 11.83 15.21 -0.03
CA SER A 180 13.05 14.97 0.78
C SER A 180 13.54 16.24 1.48
N GLU A 181 13.53 17.39 0.79
CA GLU A 181 13.86 18.71 1.37
C GLU A 181 12.85 19.17 2.42
N ALA A 182 11.64 18.61 2.39
CA ALA A 182 10.61 18.84 3.40
C ALA A 182 10.66 17.83 4.58
N GLY A 183 11.65 16.93 4.59
CA GLY A 183 11.85 15.95 5.66
C GLY A 183 11.00 14.68 5.52
N VAL A 184 10.51 14.37 4.32
CA VAL A 184 9.80 13.12 4.03
C VAL A 184 10.80 11.99 3.81
N ASP A 185 10.59 10.86 4.46
CA ASP A 185 11.48 9.69 4.42
C ASP A 185 11.06 8.66 3.39
N MET A 186 9.75 8.57 3.09
CA MET A 186 9.18 7.58 2.18
C MET A 186 8.13 8.21 1.27
N VAL A 187 8.15 7.87 -0.02
CA VAL A 187 7.15 8.32 -1.00
C VAL A 187 6.40 7.13 -1.55
N LEU A 188 5.08 7.15 -1.45
CA LEU A 188 4.18 6.16 -2.01
C LEU A 188 3.59 6.66 -3.33
N TYR A 189 3.71 5.85 -4.38
CA TYR A 189 3.04 6.04 -5.68
C TYR A 189 1.94 4.97 -5.85
N PRO A 190 0.77 5.15 -5.22
CA PRO A 190 -0.25 4.12 -5.16
C PRO A 190 -0.96 3.97 -6.49
N LEU A 191 -1.09 2.72 -6.97
CA LEU A 191 -1.82 2.37 -8.18
C LEU A 191 -1.32 2.98 -9.50
N SER A 192 -0.20 3.71 -9.54
CA SER A 192 0.31 4.34 -10.76
C SER A 192 0.54 3.31 -11.88
N ALA A 193 1.28 2.24 -11.58
CA ALA A 193 1.51 1.16 -12.53
C ALA A 193 0.22 0.42 -12.89
N PHE A 194 -0.67 0.18 -11.93
CA PHE A 194 -1.97 -0.47 -12.16
C PHE A 194 -2.86 0.35 -13.11
N ARG A 195 -2.93 1.67 -12.94
CA ARG A 195 -3.68 2.56 -13.84
C ARG A 195 -3.12 2.52 -15.25
N ALA A 196 -1.78 2.56 -15.39
CA ALA A 196 -1.12 2.47 -16.70
C ALA A 196 -1.39 1.12 -17.38
N MET A 197 -1.22 0.01 -16.66
CA MET A 197 -1.49 -1.34 -17.12
C MET A 197 -2.95 -1.51 -17.53
N SER A 198 -3.90 -1.05 -16.74
CA SER A 198 -5.34 -1.16 -17.03
C SER A 198 -5.73 -0.34 -18.26
N LYS A 199 -5.13 0.84 -18.44
CA LYS A 199 -5.38 1.66 -19.64
C LYS A 199 -4.81 1.00 -20.89
N ALA A 200 -3.62 0.41 -20.81
CA ALA A 200 -3.03 -0.34 -21.92
C ALA A 200 -3.90 -1.55 -22.29
N ALA A 201 -4.32 -2.33 -21.29
CA ALA A 201 -5.20 -3.49 -21.52
C ALA A 201 -6.52 -3.09 -22.19
N LEU A 202 -7.16 -2.01 -21.72
CA LEU A 202 -8.39 -1.49 -22.34
C LEU A 202 -8.17 -1.11 -23.81
N ASN A 203 -7.05 -0.46 -24.13
CA ASN A 203 -6.68 -0.10 -25.50
C ASN A 203 -6.52 -1.33 -26.40
N VAL A 204 -5.91 -2.40 -25.89
CA VAL A 204 -5.77 -3.67 -26.63
C VAL A 204 -7.14 -4.28 -26.94
N TYR A 205 -8.04 -4.34 -25.95
CA TYR A 205 -9.39 -4.89 -26.16
C TYR A 205 -10.19 -4.08 -27.19
N GLN A 206 -10.08 -2.75 -27.17
CA GLN A 206 -10.72 -1.87 -28.15
C GLN A 206 -10.25 -2.16 -29.59
N HIS A 207 -8.93 -2.28 -29.82
CA HIS A 207 -8.39 -2.60 -31.14
C HIS A 207 -8.78 -4.01 -31.61
N ILE A 208 -8.79 -5.01 -30.74
CA ILE A 208 -9.26 -6.34 -31.09
C ILE A 208 -10.73 -6.30 -31.52
N LEU A 209 -11.56 -5.52 -30.83
CA LEU A 209 -12.99 -5.39 -31.16
C LEU A 209 -13.22 -4.65 -32.48
N GLU A 210 -12.46 -3.59 -32.74
CA GLU A 210 -12.63 -2.71 -33.92
C GLU A 210 -11.92 -3.27 -35.17
N ASP A 211 -10.67 -3.73 -35.02
CA ASP A 211 -9.81 -4.15 -36.13
C ASP A 211 -9.87 -5.67 -36.37
N GLY A 212 -10.38 -6.45 -35.42
CA GLY A 212 -10.39 -7.92 -35.47
C GLY A 212 -9.02 -8.55 -35.19
N HIS A 213 -8.02 -7.77 -34.80
CA HIS A 213 -6.65 -8.22 -34.46
C HIS A 213 -5.92 -7.20 -33.59
N GLN A 214 -4.76 -7.58 -33.06
CA GLN A 214 -3.95 -6.78 -32.13
C GLN A 214 -2.68 -6.16 -32.75
N ASN A 215 -2.45 -6.27 -34.06
CA ASN A 215 -1.20 -5.87 -34.69
C ASN A 215 -0.85 -4.39 -34.46
N ASN A 216 -1.85 -3.52 -34.40
CA ASN A 216 -1.66 -2.08 -34.26
C ASN A 216 -1.25 -1.62 -32.86
N VAL A 217 -1.20 -2.52 -31.90
CA VAL A 217 -0.90 -2.22 -30.47
C VAL A 217 0.26 -3.03 -29.90
N LEU A 218 0.98 -3.78 -30.73
CA LEU A 218 2.12 -4.62 -30.29
C LEU A 218 3.20 -3.82 -29.56
N GLU A 219 3.48 -2.59 -30.02
CA GLU A 219 4.44 -1.67 -29.41
C GLU A 219 4.11 -1.29 -27.94
N SER A 220 2.84 -1.43 -27.56
CA SER A 220 2.39 -1.15 -26.18
C SER A 220 2.43 -2.37 -25.27
N MET A 221 2.87 -3.52 -25.78
CA MET A 221 2.92 -4.79 -25.05
C MET A 221 4.35 -5.13 -24.65
N GLN A 222 4.50 -5.73 -23.50
CA GLN A 222 5.71 -6.41 -23.09
C GLN A 222 5.96 -7.60 -24.03
N THR A 223 7.19 -7.75 -24.48
CA THR A 223 7.57 -8.92 -25.30
C THR A 223 7.54 -10.20 -24.45
N ARG A 224 7.49 -11.35 -25.12
CA ARG A 224 7.57 -12.63 -24.44
C ARG A 224 8.92 -12.83 -23.74
N GLU A 225 10.02 -12.36 -24.34
CA GLU A 225 11.37 -12.45 -23.77
C GLU A 225 11.49 -11.62 -22.49
N GLU A 226 11.04 -10.35 -22.51
CA GLU A 226 11.01 -9.52 -21.31
C GLU A 226 10.19 -10.16 -20.17
N LEU A 227 9.05 -10.79 -20.48
CA LEU A 227 8.27 -11.49 -19.48
C LEU A 227 9.04 -12.70 -18.92
N TYR A 228 9.73 -13.45 -19.78
CA TYR A 228 10.51 -14.62 -19.37
C TYR A 228 11.67 -14.24 -18.46
N ASP A 229 12.33 -13.11 -18.70
CA ASP A 229 13.35 -12.57 -17.80
C ASP A 229 12.81 -12.30 -16.41
N PHE A 230 11.66 -11.64 -16.29
CA PHE A 230 11.00 -11.39 -14.99
C PHE A 230 10.61 -12.67 -14.26
N LEU A 231 10.22 -13.69 -14.98
CA LEU A 231 9.77 -14.99 -14.43
C LEU A 231 10.91 -15.99 -14.18
N ASN A 232 12.16 -15.66 -14.56
CA ASN A 232 13.30 -16.59 -14.58
C ASN A 232 12.97 -17.87 -15.38
N TYR A 233 12.22 -17.76 -16.48
CA TYR A 233 11.67 -18.87 -17.23
C TYR A 233 12.76 -19.86 -17.68
N HIS A 234 13.87 -19.38 -18.21
CA HIS A 234 14.96 -20.21 -18.71
C HIS A 234 15.65 -21.02 -17.62
N GLN A 235 15.66 -20.56 -16.37
CA GLN A 235 16.18 -21.33 -15.26
C GLN A 235 15.28 -22.54 -14.96
N TYR A 236 13.97 -22.38 -15.05
CA TYR A 236 13.03 -23.50 -14.91
C TYR A 236 13.15 -24.52 -16.05
N GLU A 237 13.36 -24.07 -17.30
CA GLU A 237 13.62 -24.97 -18.44
C GLU A 237 14.91 -25.81 -18.22
N MET A 238 16.01 -25.17 -17.82
CA MET A 238 17.24 -25.88 -17.50
C MET A 238 17.06 -26.93 -16.40
N GLN A 239 16.35 -26.60 -15.33
CA GLN A 239 16.04 -27.54 -14.26
C GLN A 239 15.19 -28.71 -14.75
N LEU A 240 14.20 -28.45 -15.60
CA LEU A 240 13.37 -29.50 -16.20
C LEU A 240 14.19 -30.44 -17.07
N ASP A 241 15.07 -29.91 -17.93
CA ASP A 241 15.95 -30.69 -18.79
C ASP A 241 16.91 -31.59 -17.99
N GLU A 242 17.46 -31.07 -16.88
CA GLU A 242 18.30 -31.84 -15.98
C GLU A 242 17.57 -33.03 -15.34
N LEU A 243 16.31 -32.80 -14.92
CA LEU A 243 15.47 -33.83 -14.31
C LEU A 243 15.16 -34.94 -15.33
N ILE A 244 14.73 -34.57 -16.54
CA ILE A 244 14.44 -35.54 -17.63
C ILE A 244 15.68 -36.34 -18.02
N ASN A 245 16.86 -35.74 -18.10
CA ASN A 245 18.10 -36.39 -18.42
C ASN A 245 18.59 -37.38 -17.33
N LYS A 246 18.21 -37.18 -16.07
CA LYS A 246 18.49 -38.09 -14.96
C LYS A 246 17.61 -39.36 -14.99
N GLU A 247 16.36 -39.23 -15.44
CA GLU A 247 15.44 -40.37 -15.55
C GLU A 247 15.77 -41.30 -16.72
N ASN A 248 16.53 -40.82 -17.71
CA ASN A 248 16.92 -41.58 -18.89
C ASN A 248 18.31 -42.29 -18.75
N LYS A 249 18.92 -42.22 -17.56
CA LYS A 249 20.16 -42.95 -17.20
C LYS A 249 19.88 -44.04 -16.19
#